data_95cf4773b1c8e036d7a815da4194912d
#
_entry.id   95cf4773b1c8e036d7a815da4194912d
#
_cell.length_a   1.000
_cell.length_b   1.000
_cell.length_c   1.000
_cell.angle_alpha   90.00
_cell.angle_beta   90.00
_cell.angle_gamma   90.00
#
_symmetry.space_group_name_H-M   'P 1'
#
loop_
_entity.id
_entity.type
_entity.pdbx_description
1 polymer ?
#
loop_
_entity_poly.entity_id
_entity_poly.type
_entity_poly.pdbx_seq_one_letter_code
_entity_poly.pdbx_strand_id
1 'polypeptide(L)'
;SSSSEGSDDQQASSDVLKVGMEAGYPPFNWTQQDDSNGAVKIDGSAEYAGGYDVEIAKKVAEGLGKELVIVKMAWDGLVPALQSGVVDAIIAGMSPTEERKQSIDFTENYYTSDFVIVVKKGGPFENAETLEDFEGAKITAQLNTTNYKVIDQIPGVKKKVAMDNFPAM
;
A
#
# COMPACT_ATOMS: atom_id res chain seq x y z
N SER A 1 -55.86 -13.40 4.72
CA SER A 1 -54.80 -12.84 5.54
C SER A 1 -53.46 -13.46 5.14
N SER A 2 -52.83 -12.84 4.21
CA SER A 2 -51.47 -13.16 3.80
C SER A 2 -50.53 -12.09 4.38
N SER A 3 -49.75 -12.46 5.35
CA SER A 3 -48.67 -11.68 5.86
C SER A 3 -47.44 -11.89 4.96
N SER A 4 -47.10 -10.88 4.20
CA SER A 4 -45.84 -10.79 3.50
C SER A 4 -44.77 -10.45 4.53
N GLU A 5 -43.93 -11.43 4.84
CA GLU A 5 -42.64 -11.16 5.50
C GLU A 5 -41.73 -10.47 4.49
N GLY A 6 -41.55 -9.19 4.70
CA GLY A 6 -40.51 -8.44 4.04
C GLY A 6 -39.17 -8.95 4.54
N SER A 7 -38.39 -9.51 3.66
CA SER A 7 -36.98 -9.77 3.90
C SER A 7 -36.29 -8.44 4.06
N ASP A 8 -36.04 -8.04 5.29
CA ASP A 8 -35.11 -6.99 5.67
C ASP A 8 -33.69 -7.52 5.37
N ASP A 9 -33.29 -7.45 4.11
CA ASP A 9 -31.88 -7.41 3.74
C ASP A 9 -31.32 -6.02 4.10
N GLN A 10 -31.41 -5.68 5.36
CA GLN A 10 -30.51 -4.70 5.91
C GLN A 10 -29.13 -5.37 5.87
N GLN A 11 -28.37 -5.02 4.86
CA GLN A 11 -26.94 -5.13 4.89
C GLN A 11 -26.50 -4.51 6.22
N ALA A 12 -26.30 -5.34 7.24
CA ALA A 12 -25.78 -4.91 8.51
C ALA A 12 -24.48 -4.17 8.19
N SER A 13 -24.44 -2.86 8.48
CA SER A 13 -23.20 -2.11 8.38
C SER A 13 -22.20 -2.90 9.21
N SER A 14 -21.20 -3.47 8.55
CA SER A 14 -20.20 -4.29 9.21
C SER A 14 -19.58 -3.44 10.32
N ASP A 15 -19.54 -3.96 11.56
CA ASP A 15 -18.82 -3.33 12.66
C ASP A 15 -17.30 -3.40 12.47
N VAL A 16 -16.86 -3.91 11.35
CA VAL A 16 -15.48 -4.15 10.98
C VAL A 16 -15.10 -3.28 9.80
N LEU A 17 -13.93 -2.66 9.88
CA LEU A 17 -13.26 -2.00 8.76
C LEU A 17 -12.11 -2.89 8.30
N LYS A 18 -12.24 -3.46 7.11
CA LYS A 18 -11.19 -4.27 6.48
C LYS A 18 -10.26 -3.36 5.67
N VAL A 19 -9.02 -3.31 6.08
CA VAL A 19 -7.98 -2.49 5.44
C VAL A 19 -6.95 -3.38 4.77
N GLY A 20 -6.78 -3.20 3.46
CA GLY A 20 -5.78 -3.90 2.68
C GLY A 20 -4.42 -3.20 2.70
N MET A 21 -3.36 -3.97 2.84
CA MET A 21 -1.98 -3.53 2.71
C MET A 21 -1.06 -4.69 2.34
N GLU A 22 0.12 -4.36 1.82
CA GLU A 22 1.14 -5.38 1.49
C GLU A 22 1.85 -5.88 2.76
N ALA A 23 2.00 -5.01 3.77
CA ALA A 23 2.75 -5.26 5.00
C ALA A 23 4.20 -5.70 4.76
N GLY A 24 4.83 -5.06 3.79
CA GLY A 24 6.22 -5.30 3.38
C GLY A 24 6.96 -4.01 3.00
N TYR A 25 6.54 -2.87 3.53
CA TYR A 25 7.07 -1.55 3.19
C TYR A 25 7.35 -0.71 4.46
N PRO A 26 8.38 -1.06 5.23
CA PRO A 26 8.75 -0.26 6.39
C PRO A 26 9.28 1.13 5.99
N PRO A 27 9.05 2.19 6.76
CA PRO A 27 8.37 2.23 8.05
C PRO A 27 6.84 2.43 7.95
N PHE A 28 6.27 2.35 6.76
CA PHE A 28 4.84 2.58 6.57
C PHE A 28 4.00 1.38 6.98
N ASN A 29 4.37 0.20 6.52
CA ASN A 29 3.72 -1.03 6.91
C ASN A 29 4.72 -2.21 6.84
N TRP A 30 4.67 -3.09 7.82
CA TRP A 30 5.51 -4.29 7.85
C TRP A 30 4.83 -5.42 8.59
N THR A 31 5.36 -6.62 8.43
CA THR A 31 4.92 -7.82 9.15
C THR A 31 5.88 -8.11 10.29
N GLN A 32 5.34 -8.42 11.47
CA GLN A 32 6.08 -8.83 12.65
C GLN A 32 5.42 -10.01 13.37
N GLN A 33 6.11 -10.60 14.34
CA GLN A 33 5.70 -11.86 14.96
C GLN A 33 4.84 -11.68 16.21
N ASP A 34 4.78 -10.48 16.78
CA ASP A 34 4.06 -10.17 17.99
C ASP A 34 3.26 -8.86 17.88
N ASP A 35 2.49 -8.54 18.90
CA ASP A 35 1.67 -7.35 18.99
C ASP A 35 2.39 -6.11 19.54
N SER A 36 3.70 -6.15 19.67
CA SER A 36 4.47 -5.01 20.15
C SER A 36 4.29 -3.77 19.27
N ASN A 37 4.55 -2.59 19.83
CA ASN A 37 4.44 -1.30 19.15
C ASN A 37 3.06 -1.04 18.50
N GLY A 38 2.01 -1.60 19.10
CA GLY A 38 0.67 -1.40 18.60
C GLY A 38 0.32 -2.17 17.32
N ALA A 39 1.09 -3.18 16.95
CA ALA A 39 0.80 -4.01 15.80
C ALA A 39 -0.54 -4.73 15.93
N VAL A 40 -1.22 -4.88 14.81
CA VAL A 40 -2.55 -5.49 14.70
C VAL A 40 -2.42 -6.85 14.01
N LYS A 41 -3.11 -7.85 14.54
CA LYS A 41 -3.10 -9.19 13.95
C LYS A 41 -3.61 -9.14 12.50
N ILE A 42 -2.86 -9.78 11.60
CA ILE A 42 -3.26 -9.94 10.20
C ILE A 42 -4.32 -11.02 10.12
N ASP A 43 -5.40 -10.73 9.41
CA ASP A 43 -6.52 -11.65 9.21
C ASP A 43 -6.06 -12.98 8.60
N GLY A 44 -6.47 -14.09 9.24
CA GLY A 44 -6.11 -15.42 8.79
C GLY A 44 -4.64 -15.82 8.99
N SER A 45 -3.88 -15.06 9.77
CA SER A 45 -2.45 -15.28 10.02
C SER A 45 -2.15 -15.26 11.52
N ALA A 46 -1.03 -15.87 11.91
CA ALA A 46 -0.46 -15.73 13.25
C ALA A 46 0.44 -14.48 13.39
N GLU A 47 0.69 -13.78 12.30
CA GLU A 47 1.54 -12.60 12.24
C GLU A 47 0.76 -11.31 12.45
N TYR A 48 1.48 -10.22 12.67
CA TYR A 48 0.95 -8.89 12.97
C TYR A 48 1.48 -7.87 11.96
N ALA A 49 0.68 -6.85 11.70
CA ALA A 49 1.09 -5.70 10.89
C ALA A 49 1.35 -4.50 11.78
N GLY A 50 2.47 -3.84 11.58
CA GLY A 50 2.86 -2.61 12.25
C GLY A 50 3.24 -1.52 11.27
N GLY A 51 3.38 -0.31 11.76
CA GLY A 51 3.86 0.83 10.99
C GLY A 51 2.91 2.01 10.95
N TYR A 52 3.34 3.05 10.24
CA TYR A 52 2.61 4.31 10.10
C TYR A 52 1.20 4.09 9.54
N ASP A 53 1.09 3.29 8.48
CA ASP A 53 -0.22 3.00 7.86
C ASP A 53 -1.16 2.28 8.81
N VAL A 54 -0.65 1.38 9.65
CA VAL A 54 -1.45 0.68 10.66
C VAL A 54 -1.97 1.66 11.71
N GLU A 55 -1.15 2.61 12.14
CA GLU A 55 -1.59 3.66 13.08
C GLU A 55 -2.66 4.57 12.46
N ILE A 56 -2.54 4.91 11.19
CA ILE A 56 -3.58 5.64 10.45
C ILE A 56 -4.86 4.81 10.36
N ALA A 57 -4.75 3.52 10.03
CA ALA A 57 -5.89 2.61 9.95
C ALA A 57 -6.65 2.50 11.28
N LYS A 58 -5.92 2.44 12.40
CA LYS A 58 -6.53 2.47 13.74
C LYS A 58 -7.35 3.72 13.99
N LYS A 59 -6.81 4.88 13.61
CA LYS A 59 -7.51 6.17 13.77
C LYS A 59 -8.76 6.25 12.91
N VAL A 60 -8.70 5.76 11.69
CA VAL A 60 -9.86 5.71 10.79
C VAL A 60 -10.94 4.78 11.35
N ALA A 61 -10.57 3.59 11.79
CA ALA A 61 -11.50 2.62 12.38
C ALA A 61 -12.16 3.19 13.65
N GLU A 62 -11.36 3.80 14.53
CA GLU A 62 -11.86 4.46 15.75
C GLU A 62 -12.85 5.57 15.40
N GLY A 63 -12.51 6.45 14.45
CA GLY A 63 -13.39 7.53 14.01
C GLY A 63 -14.70 7.04 13.40
N LEU A 64 -14.72 5.87 12.81
CA LEU A 64 -15.91 5.23 12.25
C LEU A 64 -16.66 4.34 13.27
N GLY A 65 -16.12 4.17 14.48
CA GLY A 65 -16.69 3.26 15.47
C GLY A 65 -16.63 1.79 15.06
N LYS A 66 -15.60 1.40 14.30
CA LYS A 66 -15.45 0.04 13.76
C LYS A 66 -14.20 -0.65 14.29
N GLU A 67 -14.26 -1.98 14.34
CA GLU A 67 -13.09 -2.80 14.62
C GLU A 67 -12.19 -2.86 13.38
N LEU A 68 -10.87 -2.70 13.57
CA LEU A 68 -9.91 -2.79 12.48
C LEU A 68 -9.53 -4.24 12.20
N VAL A 69 -9.63 -4.63 10.95
CA VAL A 69 -9.11 -5.89 10.42
C VAL A 69 -8.11 -5.60 9.31
N ILE A 70 -6.89 -6.07 9.47
CA ILE A 70 -5.83 -5.92 8.46
C ILE A 70 -5.83 -7.15 7.56
N VAL A 71 -5.94 -6.91 6.25
CA VAL A 71 -5.87 -7.94 5.22
C VAL A 71 -4.58 -7.74 4.44
N LYS A 72 -3.65 -8.69 4.59
CA LYS A 72 -2.37 -8.68 3.88
C LYS A 72 -2.54 -9.32 2.51
N MET A 73 -2.06 -8.64 1.48
CA MET A 73 -2.06 -9.14 0.12
C MET A 73 -0.96 -8.51 -0.72
N ALA A 74 -0.65 -9.10 -1.86
CA ALA A 74 0.29 -8.53 -2.80
C ALA A 74 -0.20 -7.16 -3.30
N TRP A 75 0.73 -6.27 -3.59
CA TRP A 75 0.45 -4.91 -4.07
C TRP A 75 -0.56 -4.88 -5.22
N ASP A 76 -0.37 -5.71 -6.23
CA ASP A 76 -1.27 -5.77 -7.40
C ASP A 76 -2.69 -6.23 -7.06
N GLY A 77 -2.88 -6.88 -5.96
CA GLY A 77 -4.19 -7.36 -5.50
C GLY A 77 -5.02 -6.29 -4.79
N LEU A 78 -4.43 -5.17 -4.37
CA LEU A 78 -5.09 -4.18 -3.53
C LEU A 78 -6.25 -3.47 -4.22
N VAL A 79 -6.03 -2.91 -5.39
CA VAL A 79 -7.09 -2.20 -6.13
C VAL A 79 -8.23 -3.14 -6.53
N PRO A 80 -7.98 -4.32 -7.11
CA PRO A 80 -9.05 -5.29 -7.36
C PRO A 80 -9.82 -5.71 -6.11
N ALA A 81 -9.14 -5.87 -4.97
CA ALA A 81 -9.78 -6.23 -3.71
C ALA A 81 -10.72 -5.13 -3.19
N LEU A 82 -10.34 -3.86 -3.36
CA LEU A 82 -11.19 -2.73 -3.02
C LEU A 82 -12.41 -2.66 -3.95
N GLN A 83 -12.21 -2.83 -5.24
CA GLN A 83 -13.30 -2.80 -6.23
C GLN A 83 -14.31 -3.91 -6.03
N SER A 84 -13.87 -5.09 -5.62
CA SER A 84 -14.74 -6.27 -5.39
C SER A 84 -15.35 -6.32 -3.99
N GLY A 85 -14.96 -5.43 -3.08
CA GLY A 85 -15.45 -5.40 -1.71
C GLY A 85 -14.79 -6.40 -0.77
N VAL A 86 -13.68 -7.02 -1.16
CA VAL A 86 -12.87 -7.88 -0.27
C VAL A 86 -12.26 -7.06 0.86
N VAL A 87 -11.88 -5.82 0.57
CA VAL A 87 -11.49 -4.82 1.57
C VAL A 87 -12.33 -3.56 1.42
N ASP A 88 -12.47 -2.81 2.51
CA ASP A 88 -13.24 -1.57 2.54
C ASP A 88 -12.38 -0.36 2.22
N ALA A 89 -11.09 -0.44 2.48
CA ALA A 89 -10.12 0.61 2.24
C ALA A 89 -8.73 0.03 1.98
N ILE A 90 -7.90 0.81 1.30
CA ILE A 90 -6.46 0.55 1.15
C ILE A 90 -5.72 1.65 1.92
N ILE A 91 -4.88 1.26 2.88
CA ILE A 91 -3.98 2.15 3.61
C ILE A 91 -2.60 1.50 3.56
N ALA A 92 -1.85 1.81 2.51
CA ALA A 92 -0.67 1.03 2.13
C ALA A 92 0.42 1.89 1.47
N GLY A 93 0.50 3.17 1.81
CA GLY A 93 1.44 4.08 1.15
C GLY A 93 1.14 4.27 -0.34
N MET A 94 -0.12 4.16 -0.73
CA MET A 94 -0.53 4.27 -2.12
C MET A 94 -0.77 5.73 -2.50
N SER A 95 0.01 6.23 -3.45
CA SER A 95 -0.14 7.61 -3.94
C SER A 95 -1.37 7.77 -4.83
N PRO A 96 -2.12 8.88 -4.68
CA PRO A 96 -3.22 9.20 -5.58
C PRO A 96 -2.65 9.66 -6.94
N THR A 97 -2.94 8.89 -7.97
CA THR A 97 -2.59 9.24 -9.35
C THR A 97 -3.86 9.40 -10.17
N GLU A 98 -3.79 10.17 -11.26
CA GLU A 98 -4.95 10.34 -12.15
C GLU A 98 -5.42 9.01 -12.73
N GLU A 99 -4.48 8.10 -13.03
CA GLU A 99 -4.81 6.75 -13.49
C GLU A 99 -5.58 5.96 -12.42
N ARG A 100 -5.09 5.95 -11.17
CA ARG A 100 -5.75 5.25 -10.07
C ARG A 100 -7.11 5.86 -9.74
N LYS A 101 -7.25 7.18 -9.81
CA LYS A 101 -8.51 7.89 -9.56
C LYS A 101 -9.62 7.53 -10.55
N GLN A 102 -9.28 6.97 -11.71
CA GLN A 102 -10.28 6.45 -12.66
C GLN A 102 -10.97 5.19 -12.15
N SER A 103 -10.36 4.47 -11.23
CA SER A 103 -10.84 3.17 -10.75
C SER A 103 -11.28 3.20 -9.29
N ILE A 104 -10.69 4.05 -8.46
CA ILE A 104 -10.94 4.17 -7.02
C ILE A 104 -10.89 5.63 -6.58
N ASP A 105 -11.52 5.93 -5.46
CA ASP A 105 -11.46 7.24 -4.83
C ASP A 105 -10.34 7.32 -3.79
N PHE A 106 -9.83 8.52 -3.57
CA PHE A 106 -8.80 8.80 -2.58
C PHE A 106 -9.27 9.85 -1.59
N THR A 107 -8.82 9.70 -0.35
CA THR A 107 -8.91 10.75 0.67
C THR A 107 -7.86 11.82 0.41
N GLU A 108 -7.85 12.85 1.26
CA GLU A 108 -6.68 13.74 1.34
C GLU A 108 -5.43 12.95 1.76
N ASN A 109 -4.26 13.47 1.40
CA ASN A 109 -3.01 12.82 1.73
C ASN A 109 -2.75 12.87 3.24
N TYR A 110 -2.40 11.73 3.82
CA TYR A 110 -1.97 11.67 5.22
C TYR A 110 -0.45 11.72 5.41
N TYR A 111 0.30 11.60 4.31
CA TYR A 111 1.76 11.66 4.29
C TYR A 111 2.25 12.16 2.93
N THR A 112 3.34 12.92 2.94
CA THR A 112 3.97 13.40 1.71
C THR A 112 5.46 13.08 1.78
N SER A 113 6.02 12.55 0.70
CA SER A 113 7.43 12.21 0.58
C SER A 113 7.94 12.50 -0.83
N ASP A 114 9.25 12.54 -0.97
CA ASP A 114 9.93 12.68 -2.25
C ASP A 114 10.37 11.32 -2.79
N PHE A 115 10.49 11.21 -4.10
CA PHE A 115 11.15 10.06 -4.71
C PHE A 115 12.65 10.15 -4.48
N VAL A 116 13.25 9.03 -4.16
CA VAL A 116 14.69 8.91 -3.99
C VAL A 116 15.19 7.70 -4.78
N ILE A 117 16.47 7.73 -5.12
CA ILE A 117 17.16 6.61 -5.76
C ILE A 117 18.08 5.98 -4.71
N VAL A 118 17.89 4.71 -4.42
CA VAL A 118 18.74 3.94 -3.51
C VAL A 118 19.91 3.39 -4.31
N VAL A 119 21.12 3.68 -3.85
CA VAL A 119 22.35 3.24 -4.51
C VAL A 119 23.23 2.43 -3.56
N LYS A 120 24.08 1.59 -4.12
CA LYS A 120 25.05 0.84 -3.33
C LYS A 120 26.12 1.77 -2.78
N LYS A 121 26.37 1.70 -1.47
CA LYS A 121 27.48 2.42 -0.83
C LYS A 121 28.80 1.94 -1.42
N GLY A 122 29.68 2.88 -1.80
CA GLY A 122 30.92 2.58 -2.50
C GLY A 122 30.75 2.18 -3.96
N GLY A 123 29.53 2.26 -4.50
CA GLY A 123 29.25 1.98 -5.90
C GLY A 123 29.46 3.19 -6.81
N PRO A 124 29.28 3.01 -8.13
CA PRO A 124 29.60 4.04 -9.12
C PRO A 124 28.71 5.27 -9.07
N PHE A 125 27.54 5.18 -8.43
CA PHE A 125 26.55 6.26 -8.33
C PHE A 125 26.43 6.87 -6.92
N GLU A 126 27.35 6.54 -6.01
CA GLU A 126 27.30 6.99 -4.61
C GLU A 126 27.27 8.53 -4.48
N ASN A 127 27.96 9.23 -5.36
CA ASN A 127 28.08 10.68 -5.34
C ASN A 127 27.19 11.39 -6.37
N ALA A 128 26.22 10.69 -6.95
CA ALA A 128 25.27 11.27 -7.88
C ALA A 128 24.39 12.33 -7.18
N GLU A 129 24.25 13.49 -7.80
CA GLU A 129 23.47 14.62 -7.27
C GLU A 129 22.33 15.01 -8.21
N THR A 130 22.40 14.66 -9.49
CA THR A 130 21.40 15.00 -10.51
C THR A 130 20.91 13.76 -11.22
N LEU A 131 19.78 13.87 -11.93
CA LEU A 131 19.27 12.75 -12.73
C LEU A 131 20.22 12.37 -13.86
N GLU A 132 20.92 13.33 -14.43
CA GLU A 132 21.90 13.12 -15.49
C GLU A 132 23.08 12.26 -15.02
N ASP A 133 23.42 12.32 -13.74
CA ASP A 133 24.51 11.52 -13.15
C ASP A 133 24.20 10.01 -13.17
N PHE A 134 22.95 9.63 -13.41
CA PHE A 134 22.52 8.23 -13.52
C PHE A 134 22.49 7.70 -14.95
N GLU A 135 23.06 8.42 -15.92
CA GLU A 135 23.16 7.94 -17.30
C GLU A 135 23.84 6.55 -17.34
N GLY A 136 23.19 5.61 -18.02
CA GLY A 136 23.67 4.23 -18.11
C GLY A 136 23.42 3.38 -16.86
N ALA A 137 22.86 3.94 -15.79
CA ALA A 137 22.52 3.18 -14.59
C ALA A 137 21.39 2.18 -14.86
N LYS A 138 21.53 0.99 -14.29
CA LYS A 138 20.49 -0.05 -14.30
C LYS A 138 19.58 0.17 -13.11
N ILE A 139 18.33 0.59 -13.36
CA ILE A 139 17.37 0.97 -12.31
C ILE A 139 16.10 0.13 -12.45
N THR A 140 15.58 -0.30 -11.34
CA THR A 140 14.27 -0.95 -11.24
C THR A 140 13.48 -0.39 -10.06
N ALA A 141 12.21 -0.76 -9.98
CA ALA A 141 11.32 -0.47 -8.86
C ALA A 141 10.20 -1.51 -8.85
N GLN A 142 9.30 -1.38 -7.88
CA GLN A 142 8.18 -2.31 -7.75
C GLN A 142 7.19 -2.13 -8.91
N LEU A 143 6.65 -3.25 -9.37
CA LEU A 143 5.64 -3.30 -10.42
C LEU A 143 4.38 -2.49 -10.05
N ASN A 144 3.80 -1.80 -11.03
CA ASN A 144 2.58 -1.00 -10.89
C ASN A 144 2.67 0.11 -9.83
N THR A 145 3.84 0.74 -9.74
CA THR A 145 4.08 1.88 -8.87
C THR A 145 4.45 3.13 -9.66
N THR A 146 4.21 4.29 -9.04
CA THR A 146 4.71 5.57 -9.55
C THR A 146 6.24 5.59 -9.53
N ASN A 147 6.87 4.91 -8.58
CA ASN A 147 8.32 4.76 -8.49
C ASN A 147 8.90 4.16 -9.77
N TYR A 148 8.26 3.14 -10.32
CA TYR A 148 8.72 2.52 -11.56
C TYR A 148 8.50 3.43 -12.78
N LYS A 149 7.38 4.14 -12.83
CA LYS A 149 7.06 5.07 -13.93
C LYS A 149 8.03 6.24 -14.00
N VAL A 150 8.42 6.83 -12.88
CA VAL A 150 9.31 8.00 -12.86
C VAL A 150 10.74 7.69 -13.29
N ILE A 151 11.13 6.42 -13.37
CA ILE A 151 12.44 6.01 -13.88
C ILE A 151 12.67 6.55 -15.32
N ASP A 152 11.63 6.64 -16.13
CA ASP A 152 11.69 7.14 -17.51
C ASP A 152 12.17 8.59 -17.61
N GLN A 153 12.15 9.36 -16.53
CA GLN A 153 12.63 10.74 -16.48
C GLN A 153 14.16 10.83 -16.42
N ILE A 154 14.84 9.73 -16.15
CA ILE A 154 16.29 9.72 -16.01
C ILE A 154 16.94 9.58 -17.38
N PRO A 155 17.74 10.58 -17.84
CA PRO A 155 18.37 10.52 -19.16
C PRO A 155 19.33 9.33 -19.27
N GLY A 156 19.21 8.56 -20.36
CA GLY A 156 20.12 7.45 -20.64
C GLY A 156 20.06 6.28 -19.65
N VAL A 157 19.01 6.22 -18.82
CA VAL A 157 18.82 5.12 -17.87
C VAL A 157 18.59 3.78 -18.59
N LYS A 158 19.11 2.72 -18.01
CA LYS A 158 18.78 1.34 -18.41
C LYS A 158 17.69 0.80 -17.47
N LYS A 159 16.44 1.07 -17.83
CA LYS A 159 15.28 0.61 -17.04
C LYS A 159 15.20 -0.90 -17.11
N LYS A 160 15.22 -1.56 -15.95
CA LYS A 160 15.10 -3.00 -15.82
C LYS A 160 13.65 -3.43 -15.61
N VAL A 161 13.38 -4.72 -15.73
CA VAL A 161 12.06 -5.30 -15.46
C VAL A 161 11.64 -4.97 -14.04
N ALA A 162 10.38 -4.54 -13.87
CA ALA A 162 9.82 -4.26 -12.56
C ALA A 162 9.78 -5.53 -11.69
N MET A 163 9.96 -5.36 -10.39
CA MET A 163 9.95 -6.44 -9.42
C MET A 163 8.64 -6.45 -8.62
N ASP A 164 8.22 -7.63 -8.13
CA ASP A 164 6.94 -7.76 -7.44
C ASP A 164 6.95 -7.11 -6.04
N ASN A 165 8.09 -7.12 -5.37
CA ASN A 165 8.23 -6.63 -4.00
C ASN A 165 9.64 -6.11 -3.72
N PHE A 166 9.82 -5.45 -2.57
CA PHE A 166 11.10 -4.90 -2.16
C PHE A 166 12.21 -5.95 -1.96
N PRO A 167 11.97 -7.10 -1.34
CA PRO A 167 13.02 -8.10 -1.17
C PRO A 167 13.61 -8.62 -2.49
N ALA A 168 12.86 -8.55 -3.58
CA ALA A 168 13.31 -8.98 -4.91
C ALA A 168 14.26 -7.96 -5.58
N MET A 169 14.28 -6.73 -5.10
CA MET A 169 15.13 -5.65 -5.63
C MET A 169 16.50 -5.63 -4.97
#